data_2a3ffd086671423e2ad37360a11a1374
#
_entry.id   2a3ffd086671423e2ad37360a11a1374
#
_cell.length_a   1.000
_cell.length_b   1.000
_cell.length_c   1.000
_cell.angle_alpha   90.00
_cell.angle_beta   90.00
_cell.angle_gamma   90.00
#
_symmetry.space_group_name_H-M   'P 1'
#
loop_
_entity.id
_entity.type
_entity.pdbx_description
1 polymer ?
#
loop_
_entity_poly.entity_id
_entity_poly.type
_entity_poly.pdbx_seq_one_letter_code
_entity_poly.pdbx_strand_id
1 'polypeptide(L)'
;MNHSPNLAHSRQHRLTTSPFQPLPMDLLRAGSANRRFFLQAGLGGLAGLSTADLLKLQAETSRPGVSPNKKSVILFWLSGGPSHIDMWDPKPTATEQIRGPFGTIDTKVPGIRISDLLPRQAAVMDKLTIIRSVDCSASNHTPITMQAGHPLARRTDDGRDGGGYPSMGSVAAKYAGPIDPALPPFVALADSLKADVWGSGDMGSTFEPVQGTALAGLFQPPKGVSIDRIRNRNDIRRRFDHLHASLEASRSMDNLDNYTQLAVEMVASGKAVKAFDVSTEDPRLRDAYGRTSIGEKALLARRMIEAGVRFVVVSGAWGYFDHHGDHVRWMGIEKGLRPLMPHVDSALATLVTDLEARGLLDDTLVLMMGEFGRAPVINREAGREHWTNVMSMVMAGGGMKHGQVIGSSDAKGHSILDRKVTPQDIAATVFTHLGINIETQWEGTSGRPIGIVAPGGEPIRELI
;
A
#
# COMPACT_ATOMS: atom_id res chain seq x y z
N MET A 1 -8.94 75.31 4.31
CA MET A 1 -8.02 75.49 5.43
C MET A 1 -7.28 74.21 5.61
N ASN A 2 -6.14 74.02 4.94
CA ASN A 2 -4.79 74.10 5.49
C ASN A 2 -4.62 73.14 6.70
N HIS A 3 -3.82 72.07 6.75
CA HIS A 3 -2.42 71.94 6.36
C HIS A 3 -2.03 70.47 6.31
N SER A 4 -1.33 70.02 5.30
CA SER A 4 -0.24 69.05 5.41
C SER A 4 1.02 69.78 5.95
N PRO A 5 2.19 69.15 6.25
CA PRO A 5 2.72 67.83 5.93
C PRO A 5 3.64 67.19 7.05
N ASN A 6 4.15 65.98 6.87
CA ASN A 6 5.59 65.62 6.85
C ASN A 6 5.72 64.07 7.10
N LEU A 7 6.21 63.39 6.13
CA LEU A 7 7.59 62.87 5.91
C LEU A 7 8.23 62.18 7.13
N ALA A 8 8.40 60.81 7.07
CA ALA A 8 9.69 60.24 6.79
C ALA A 8 9.79 58.75 7.15
N HIS A 9 10.45 58.08 6.28
CA HIS A 9 11.30 56.89 6.40
C HIS A 9 10.67 55.52 6.19
N SER A 10 10.71 55.18 4.91
CA SER A 10 10.85 53.84 4.40
C SER A 10 12.00 53.08 5.08
N ARG A 11 11.70 51.96 5.72
CA ARG A 11 12.68 50.86 5.87
C ARG A 11 12.21 49.69 5.05
N GLN A 12 12.84 49.53 3.90
CA GLN A 12 12.83 48.31 3.11
C GLN A 12 13.48 47.19 3.95
N HIS A 13 12.68 46.29 4.47
CA HIS A 13 13.21 44.97 4.86
C HIS A 13 13.31 44.10 3.61
N ARG A 14 14.56 43.93 3.17
CA ARG A 14 14.94 42.90 2.19
C ARG A 14 14.53 41.55 2.74
N LEU A 15 13.68 40.88 2.00
CA LEU A 15 13.44 39.46 2.11
C LEU A 15 14.73 38.75 1.69
N THR A 16 15.43 38.19 2.64
CA THR A 16 16.59 37.34 2.43
C THR A 16 16.13 35.97 1.97
N THR A 17 16.69 35.61 0.86
CA THR A 17 16.68 34.40 0.08
C THR A 17 16.66 33.09 0.87
N SER A 18 15.84 32.17 0.34
CA SER A 18 15.76 30.73 0.55
C SER A 18 17.11 30.03 0.79
N PRO A 19 17.19 29.08 1.73
CA PRO A 19 18.36 28.24 1.94
C PRO A 19 18.35 26.96 1.10
N PHE A 20 18.12 27.07 -0.21
CA PHE A 20 18.45 26.01 -1.16
C PHE A 20 19.61 26.46 -2.03
N GLN A 21 20.81 26.36 -1.49
CA GLN A 21 22.01 26.37 -2.32
C GLN A 21 22.23 24.96 -2.88
N PRO A 22 22.46 24.81 -4.21
CA PRO A 22 22.93 23.55 -4.77
C PRO A 22 24.32 23.27 -4.23
N LEU A 23 24.53 22.01 -3.78
CA LEU A 23 25.83 21.53 -3.36
C LEU A 23 26.85 21.69 -4.50
N PRO A 24 28.04 22.18 -4.23
CA PRO A 24 29.08 22.36 -5.26
C PRO A 24 29.49 21.02 -5.85
N MET A 25 29.57 20.97 -7.18
CA MET A 25 29.98 19.79 -7.98
C MET A 25 31.44 19.35 -7.79
N ASP A 26 32.20 20.02 -6.95
CA ASP A 26 33.63 19.70 -6.74
C ASP A 26 33.90 18.56 -5.73
N LEU A 27 32.87 18.03 -5.07
CA LEU A 27 33.00 16.88 -4.14
C LEU A 27 33.12 15.52 -4.81
N LEU A 28 33.01 15.45 -6.13
CA LEU A 28 33.11 14.20 -6.90
C LEU A 28 34.56 13.83 -7.34
N ARG A 29 35.56 14.61 -6.95
CA ARG A 29 36.97 14.43 -7.39
C ARG A 29 37.94 13.99 -6.28
N ALA A 30 37.53 13.72 -5.07
CA ALA A 30 38.43 13.26 -4.02
C ALA A 30 38.25 11.76 -3.75
N GLY A 31 39.19 10.96 -4.16
CA GLY A 31 39.26 9.51 -3.97
C GLY A 31 39.53 9.11 -2.52
N SER A 32 38.54 9.16 -1.67
CA SER A 32 38.40 8.32 -0.44
C SER A 32 36.98 8.50 0.09
N ALA A 33 36.07 7.66 -0.35
CA ALA A 33 34.73 7.62 0.22
C ALA A 33 34.83 7.15 1.68
N ASN A 34 34.53 8.06 2.60
CA ASN A 34 34.48 7.82 4.05
C ASN A 34 33.48 6.70 4.36
N ARG A 35 33.80 5.79 5.33
CA ARG A 35 32.94 4.71 5.81
C ARG A 35 31.51 5.16 6.14
N ARG A 36 31.38 6.37 6.66
CA ARG A 36 30.11 7.01 7.03
C ARG A 36 29.30 7.41 5.78
N PHE A 37 29.95 7.84 4.72
CA PHE A 37 29.31 8.22 3.46
C PHE A 37 28.81 6.99 2.71
N PHE A 38 29.52 5.86 2.74
CA PHE A 38 29.09 4.60 2.12
C PHE A 38 27.82 4.03 2.79
N LEU A 39 27.74 4.09 4.11
CA LEU A 39 26.56 3.64 4.87
C LEU A 39 25.38 4.62 4.77
N GLN A 40 25.64 5.90 4.61
CA GLN A 40 24.61 6.93 4.50
C GLN A 40 24.13 7.19 3.08
N ALA A 41 25.01 7.13 2.08
CA ALA A 41 24.68 7.40 0.68
C ALA A 41 24.25 6.15 -0.10
N GLY A 42 24.71 4.96 0.28
CA GLY A 42 24.35 3.71 -0.40
C GLY A 42 22.95 3.21 -0.10
N LEU A 43 22.35 3.62 1.00
CA LEU A 43 21.08 3.08 1.51
C LEU A 43 20.08 4.15 2.01
N GLY A 44 20.51 5.41 2.18
CA GLY A 44 19.68 6.47 2.74
C GLY A 44 19.11 7.46 1.74
N GLY A 45 19.37 7.30 0.44
CA GLY A 45 19.19 8.38 -0.56
C GLY A 45 17.77 8.59 -1.09
N LEU A 46 16.82 7.68 -0.97
CA LEU A 46 15.56 7.78 -1.71
C LEU A 46 14.26 7.61 -0.91
N ALA A 47 14.28 7.21 0.36
CA ALA A 47 13.03 6.96 1.10
C ALA A 47 13.05 7.37 2.58
N GLY A 48 14.07 8.04 3.09
CA GLY A 48 14.14 8.42 4.50
C GLY A 48 14.29 7.27 5.50
N LEU A 49 14.32 6.01 5.03
CA LEU A 49 14.57 4.84 5.85
C LEU A 49 16.06 4.51 5.81
N SER A 50 16.71 4.52 6.96
CA SER A 50 18.04 3.92 7.09
C SER A 50 17.90 2.40 7.09
N THR A 51 18.92 1.69 6.59
CA THR A 51 19.04 0.23 6.78
C THR A 51 18.93 -0.18 8.25
N ALA A 52 19.40 0.66 9.15
CA ALA A 52 19.27 0.47 10.57
C ALA A 52 17.79 0.41 11.02
N ASP A 53 16.91 1.18 10.41
CA ASP A 53 15.47 1.18 10.74
C ASP A 53 14.77 -0.09 10.24
N LEU A 54 15.09 -0.54 9.01
CA LEU A 54 14.60 -1.84 8.49
C LEU A 54 15.04 -3.02 9.38
N LEU A 55 16.19 -2.94 9.94
CA LEU A 55 16.82 -3.99 10.73
C LEU A 55 16.37 -4.00 12.20
N LYS A 56 16.05 -2.84 12.76
CA LYS A 56 15.31 -2.74 14.02
C LYS A 56 13.99 -3.50 13.93
N LEU A 57 13.26 -3.31 12.81
CA LEU A 57 12.02 -3.99 12.52
C LEU A 57 12.16 -5.53 12.60
N GLN A 58 13.19 -6.08 11.97
CA GLN A 58 13.38 -7.53 11.92
C GLN A 58 13.74 -8.12 13.29
N ALA A 59 14.52 -7.42 14.11
CA ALA A 59 14.89 -7.91 15.44
C ALA A 59 13.73 -7.79 16.45
N GLU A 60 12.89 -6.76 16.35
CA GLU A 60 11.71 -6.63 17.21
C GLU A 60 10.63 -7.67 16.86
N THR A 61 10.59 -8.17 15.61
CA THR A 61 9.59 -9.15 15.13
C THR A 61 10.08 -10.60 15.16
N SER A 62 11.40 -10.85 15.25
CA SER A 62 11.95 -12.21 15.29
C SER A 62 11.84 -12.80 16.72
N ARG A 63 10.77 -13.56 16.98
CA ARG A 63 10.64 -14.38 18.18
C ARG A 63 11.24 -15.77 17.92
N PRO A 64 12.23 -16.25 18.70
CA PRO A 64 12.76 -17.60 18.54
C PRO A 64 11.66 -18.65 18.81
N GLY A 65 11.45 -19.59 17.89
CA GLY A 65 10.63 -20.78 18.10
C GLY A 65 9.24 -20.78 17.48
N VAL A 66 8.80 -19.73 16.79
CA VAL A 66 7.54 -19.74 16.03
C VAL A 66 7.85 -19.99 14.56
N SER A 67 7.28 -21.09 14.01
CA SER A 67 7.30 -21.30 12.54
C SER A 67 6.70 -20.06 11.87
N PRO A 68 7.35 -19.44 10.89
CA PRO A 68 6.85 -18.20 10.30
C PRO A 68 5.48 -18.47 9.68
N ASN A 69 4.48 -17.78 10.18
CA ASN A 69 3.16 -17.72 9.57
C ASN A 69 3.33 -17.19 8.14
N LYS A 70 2.95 -17.99 7.12
CA LYS A 70 3.12 -17.64 5.70
C LYS A 70 2.05 -16.68 5.17
N LYS A 71 1.09 -16.29 6.01
CA LYS A 71 -0.01 -15.41 5.61
C LYS A 71 0.49 -14.05 5.14
N SER A 72 -0.07 -13.58 4.04
CA SER A 72 0.34 -12.34 3.37
C SER A 72 -0.86 -11.58 2.81
N VAL A 73 -0.64 -10.32 2.41
CA VAL A 73 -1.71 -9.45 1.90
C VAL A 73 -1.25 -8.73 0.64
N ILE A 74 -2.12 -8.69 -0.38
CA ILE A 74 -1.99 -7.80 -1.54
C ILE A 74 -3.19 -6.85 -1.53
N LEU A 75 -2.94 -5.55 -1.43
CA LEU A 75 -3.95 -4.51 -1.48
C LEU A 75 -3.86 -3.76 -2.82
N PHE A 76 -4.86 -3.94 -3.70
CA PHE A 76 -5.06 -3.06 -4.85
C PHE A 76 -5.73 -1.78 -4.39
N TRP A 77 -5.05 -0.67 -4.58
CA TRP A 77 -5.56 0.65 -4.28
C TRP A 77 -6.06 1.33 -5.54
N LEU A 78 -7.36 1.55 -5.61
CA LEU A 78 -8.06 2.18 -6.73
C LEU A 78 -8.21 3.68 -6.45
N SER A 79 -7.10 4.40 -6.55
CA SER A 79 -7.00 5.81 -6.22
C SER A 79 -7.97 6.66 -7.03
N GLY A 80 -8.70 7.54 -6.35
CA GLY A 80 -9.68 8.43 -6.96
C GLY A 80 -11.13 8.05 -6.66
N GLY A 81 -11.38 6.92 -5.98
CA GLY A 81 -12.72 6.46 -5.60
C GLY A 81 -13.44 5.71 -6.72
N PRO A 82 -13.34 4.37 -6.74
CA PRO A 82 -14.00 3.56 -7.75
C PRO A 82 -15.52 3.64 -7.63
N SER A 83 -16.21 3.80 -8.77
CA SER A 83 -17.66 3.82 -8.79
C SER A 83 -18.24 2.44 -8.49
N HIS A 84 -18.92 2.30 -7.36
CA HIS A 84 -19.56 1.04 -6.99
C HIS A 84 -20.63 0.63 -7.99
N ILE A 85 -21.41 1.59 -8.55
CA ILE A 85 -22.50 1.33 -9.49
C ILE A 85 -21.94 0.86 -10.85
N ASP A 86 -20.86 1.46 -11.31
CA ASP A 86 -20.29 1.13 -12.63
C ASP A 86 -19.37 -0.11 -12.60
N MET A 87 -19.18 -0.72 -11.43
CA MET A 87 -18.31 -1.90 -11.24
C MET A 87 -19.05 -3.08 -10.61
N TRP A 88 -19.14 -3.15 -9.29
CA TRP A 88 -19.55 -4.37 -8.58
C TRP A 88 -20.98 -4.34 -8.03
N ASP A 89 -21.64 -3.18 -8.03
CA ASP A 89 -23.00 -2.99 -7.51
C ASP A 89 -23.90 -2.28 -8.52
N PRO A 90 -24.05 -2.81 -9.77
CA PRO A 90 -24.84 -2.17 -10.80
C PRO A 90 -26.31 -2.08 -10.42
N LYS A 91 -26.97 -1.00 -10.89
CA LYS A 91 -28.38 -0.71 -10.63
C LYS A 91 -29.20 -0.75 -11.94
N PRO A 92 -29.37 -1.93 -12.58
CA PRO A 92 -29.93 -2.03 -13.92
C PRO A 92 -31.38 -1.54 -14.04
N THR A 93 -32.14 -1.54 -12.96
CA THR A 93 -33.53 -1.07 -12.90
C THR A 93 -33.69 0.41 -12.57
N ALA A 94 -32.58 1.08 -12.21
CA ALA A 94 -32.59 2.52 -11.94
C ALA A 94 -32.68 3.34 -13.21
N THR A 95 -32.94 4.65 -13.09
CA THR A 95 -32.95 5.57 -14.22
C THR A 95 -31.56 5.58 -14.90
N GLU A 96 -31.51 5.98 -16.17
CA GLU A 96 -30.26 6.04 -16.95
C GLU A 96 -29.16 6.87 -16.26
N GLN A 97 -29.54 7.99 -15.64
CA GLN A 97 -28.61 8.85 -14.90
C GLN A 97 -27.98 8.16 -13.69
N ILE A 98 -28.61 7.11 -13.16
CA ILE A 98 -28.06 6.33 -12.03
C ILE A 98 -27.36 5.07 -12.53
N ARG A 99 -28.02 4.25 -13.39
CA ARG A 99 -27.41 3.00 -13.86
C ARG A 99 -26.16 3.21 -14.73
N GLY A 100 -26.02 4.38 -15.33
CA GLY A 100 -24.90 4.71 -16.21
C GLY A 100 -24.95 4.03 -17.59
N PRO A 101 -23.86 4.15 -18.37
CA PRO A 101 -23.78 3.68 -19.76
C PRO A 101 -23.41 2.19 -19.90
N PHE A 102 -23.17 1.48 -18.79
CA PHE A 102 -22.71 0.10 -18.84
C PHE A 102 -23.84 -0.91 -18.58
N GLY A 103 -23.70 -2.07 -19.21
CA GLY A 103 -24.56 -3.21 -18.99
C GLY A 103 -24.17 -4.01 -17.73
N THR A 104 -24.88 -5.12 -17.56
CA THR A 104 -24.56 -6.08 -16.51
C THR A 104 -24.41 -7.48 -17.09
N ILE A 105 -23.51 -8.27 -16.55
CA ILE A 105 -23.30 -9.66 -16.91
C ILE A 105 -23.53 -10.58 -15.73
N ASP A 106 -23.94 -11.80 -15.99
CA ASP A 106 -23.99 -12.87 -15.01
C ASP A 106 -22.58 -13.34 -14.72
N THR A 107 -22.36 -13.75 -13.47
CA THR A 107 -21.07 -14.29 -13.06
C THR A 107 -21.11 -15.82 -13.02
N LYS A 108 -19.96 -16.46 -12.79
CA LYS A 108 -19.85 -17.90 -12.52
C LYS A 108 -20.73 -18.36 -11.35
N VAL A 109 -21.06 -17.48 -10.43
CA VAL A 109 -21.96 -17.77 -9.31
C VAL A 109 -23.37 -17.31 -9.64
N PRO A 110 -24.35 -18.23 -9.74
CA PRO A 110 -25.72 -17.88 -10.10
C PRO A 110 -26.32 -16.82 -9.18
N GLY A 111 -27.03 -15.85 -9.76
CA GLY A 111 -27.70 -14.79 -9.03
C GLY A 111 -26.80 -13.58 -8.71
N ILE A 112 -25.50 -13.66 -8.92
CA ILE A 112 -24.58 -12.53 -8.77
C ILE A 112 -24.31 -11.92 -10.14
N ARG A 113 -24.59 -10.63 -10.26
CA ARG A 113 -24.35 -9.83 -11.49
C ARG A 113 -23.45 -8.66 -11.15
N ILE A 114 -22.54 -8.34 -12.07
CA ILE A 114 -21.61 -7.19 -12.01
C ILE A 114 -21.64 -6.43 -13.34
N SER A 115 -20.92 -5.34 -13.43
CA SER A 115 -20.77 -4.58 -14.68
C SER A 115 -20.17 -5.44 -15.81
N ASP A 116 -20.63 -5.22 -17.02
CA ASP A 116 -20.10 -5.85 -18.25
C ASP A 116 -18.66 -5.44 -18.58
N LEU A 117 -18.11 -4.47 -17.85
CA LEU A 117 -16.70 -4.08 -17.89
C LEU A 117 -15.77 -5.11 -17.22
N LEU A 118 -16.30 -6.10 -16.48
CA LEU A 118 -15.55 -7.02 -15.62
C LEU A 118 -15.73 -8.51 -15.99
N PRO A 119 -15.63 -8.91 -17.29
CA PRO A 119 -15.93 -10.29 -17.69
C PRO A 119 -14.98 -11.33 -17.10
N ARG A 120 -13.71 -11.00 -16.86
CA ARG A 120 -12.75 -11.92 -16.28
C ARG A 120 -12.98 -12.11 -14.77
N GLN A 121 -13.31 -11.07 -14.05
CA GLN A 121 -13.73 -11.16 -12.65
C GLN A 121 -15.04 -11.95 -12.52
N ALA A 122 -15.99 -11.74 -13.43
CA ALA A 122 -17.23 -12.52 -13.49
C ALA A 122 -16.94 -14.03 -13.63
N ALA A 123 -15.95 -14.40 -14.44
CA ALA A 123 -15.56 -15.80 -14.67
C ALA A 123 -14.87 -16.47 -13.45
N VAL A 124 -14.33 -15.70 -12.52
CA VAL A 124 -13.68 -16.20 -11.29
C VAL A 124 -14.44 -15.80 -10.02
N MET A 125 -15.72 -15.45 -10.14
CA MET A 125 -16.55 -14.97 -9.01
C MET A 125 -16.65 -15.99 -7.87
N ASP A 126 -16.53 -17.26 -8.13
CA ASP A 126 -16.46 -18.31 -7.11
C ASP A 126 -15.28 -18.17 -6.14
N LYS A 127 -14.25 -17.41 -6.52
CA LYS A 127 -13.06 -17.10 -5.72
C LYS A 127 -13.06 -15.68 -5.16
N LEU A 128 -14.11 -14.91 -5.43
CA LEU A 128 -14.24 -13.52 -5.01
C LEU A 128 -15.38 -13.36 -4.00
N THR A 129 -15.23 -12.42 -3.10
CA THR A 129 -16.32 -11.87 -2.30
C THR A 129 -16.44 -10.39 -2.63
N ILE A 130 -17.63 -9.97 -3.05
CA ILE A 130 -17.96 -8.57 -3.24
C ILE A 130 -18.63 -8.05 -1.99
N ILE A 131 -18.14 -6.95 -1.43
CA ILE A 131 -18.77 -6.25 -0.33
C ILE A 131 -19.39 -4.98 -0.89
N ARG A 132 -20.74 -4.86 -0.86
CA ARG A 132 -21.50 -3.73 -1.44
C ARG A 132 -21.93 -2.67 -0.41
N SER A 133 -21.47 -2.80 0.81
CA SER A 133 -21.93 -2.03 1.96
C SER A 133 -20.81 -1.44 2.79
N VAL A 134 -19.72 -1.04 2.15
CA VAL A 134 -18.59 -0.43 2.87
C VAL A 134 -18.94 1.01 3.22
N ASP A 135 -18.91 1.31 4.53
CA ASP A 135 -19.06 2.66 5.08
C ASP A 135 -17.73 3.41 4.98
N CYS A 136 -17.63 4.36 4.09
CA CYS A 136 -16.49 5.23 3.94
C CYS A 136 -16.77 6.68 4.36
N SER A 137 -17.78 6.92 5.21
CA SER A 137 -18.22 8.25 5.64
C SER A 137 -17.12 9.05 6.37
N ALA A 138 -16.18 8.36 7.01
CA ALA A 138 -15.02 8.98 7.65
C ALA A 138 -13.88 9.29 6.66
N SER A 139 -13.94 8.78 5.44
CA SER A 139 -12.87 8.91 4.45
C SER A 139 -12.94 10.24 3.70
N ASN A 140 -11.82 10.64 3.14
CA ASN A 140 -11.69 11.78 2.24
C ASN A 140 -10.80 11.36 1.05
N HIS A 141 -10.48 12.31 0.15
CA HIS A 141 -9.67 12.01 -1.05
C HIS A 141 -8.18 11.77 -0.71
N THR A 142 -7.96 10.84 0.21
CA THR A 142 -6.63 10.36 0.61
C THR A 142 -6.70 8.85 0.93
N PRO A 143 -5.60 8.12 0.87
CA PRO A 143 -5.59 6.70 1.22
C PRO A 143 -5.72 6.45 2.73
N ILE A 144 -5.64 7.49 3.56
CA ILE A 144 -5.36 7.42 4.99
C ILE A 144 -6.39 6.57 5.73
N THR A 145 -7.66 6.95 5.71
CA THR A 145 -8.72 6.29 6.50
C THR A 145 -8.87 4.82 6.17
N MET A 146 -8.95 4.51 4.88
CA MET A 146 -9.21 3.14 4.42
C MET A 146 -7.98 2.25 4.56
N GLN A 147 -6.77 2.77 4.29
CA GLN A 147 -5.55 1.98 4.48
C GLN A 147 -5.12 1.84 5.94
N ALA A 148 -5.51 2.77 6.82
CA ALA A 148 -5.36 2.59 8.25
C ALA A 148 -6.43 1.64 8.82
N GLY A 149 -7.59 1.52 8.16
CA GLY A 149 -8.72 0.80 8.72
C GLY A 149 -9.23 1.45 10.01
N HIS A 150 -9.14 2.79 10.11
CA HIS A 150 -9.46 3.49 11.34
C HIS A 150 -10.22 4.80 11.03
N PRO A 151 -11.43 5.01 11.58
CA PRO A 151 -12.28 6.15 11.23
C PRO A 151 -11.71 7.51 11.66
N LEU A 152 -10.82 7.53 12.64
CA LEU A 152 -10.13 8.75 13.08
C LEU A 152 -8.82 9.03 12.31
N ALA A 153 -8.36 8.06 11.52
CA ALA A 153 -7.23 8.25 10.62
C ALA A 153 -7.68 9.06 9.40
N ARG A 154 -7.66 10.38 9.52
CA ARG A 154 -8.05 11.29 8.46
C ARG A 154 -7.16 12.53 8.50
N ARG A 155 -7.05 13.21 7.39
CA ARG A 155 -6.31 14.48 7.34
C ARG A 155 -6.92 15.47 8.30
N THR A 156 -6.10 16.02 9.17
CA THR A 156 -6.50 17.03 10.15
C THR A 156 -6.29 18.43 9.63
N ASP A 157 -7.06 19.41 10.12
CA ASP A 157 -6.98 20.80 9.69
C ASP A 157 -5.65 21.47 10.06
N ASP A 158 -4.91 20.91 11.02
CA ASP A 158 -3.57 21.37 11.44
C ASP A 158 -2.43 20.83 10.56
N GLY A 159 -2.76 20.15 9.47
CA GLY A 159 -1.79 19.61 8.50
C GLY A 159 -1.11 18.31 8.97
N ARG A 160 -1.51 17.76 10.11
CA ARG A 160 -1.07 16.42 10.52
C ARG A 160 -1.89 15.37 9.78
N ASP A 161 -1.22 14.65 8.91
CA ASP A 161 -1.86 13.58 8.16
C ASP A 161 -2.16 12.38 9.08
N GLY A 162 -3.40 11.86 8.99
CA GLY A 162 -3.80 10.61 9.60
C GLY A 162 -3.97 10.60 11.12
N GLY A 163 -3.79 11.72 11.82
CA GLY A 163 -3.86 11.75 13.29
C GLY A 163 -2.89 10.77 13.97
N GLY A 164 -1.80 10.42 13.30
CA GLY A 164 -0.79 9.50 13.78
C GLY A 164 -1.13 8.01 13.62
N TYR A 165 -2.33 7.64 13.15
CA TYR A 165 -2.73 6.23 12.98
C TYR A 165 -1.93 5.56 11.86
N PRO A 166 -1.34 4.35 12.09
CA PRO A 166 -0.59 3.62 11.09
C PRO A 166 -1.50 2.93 10.06
N SER A 167 -0.97 2.66 8.88
CA SER A 167 -1.63 1.80 7.90
C SER A 167 -1.65 0.33 8.34
N MET A 168 -2.58 -0.46 7.78
CA MET A 168 -2.61 -1.92 7.97
C MET A 168 -1.27 -2.57 7.57
N GLY A 169 -0.61 -2.07 6.51
CA GLY A 169 0.71 -2.54 6.10
C GLY A 169 1.80 -2.27 7.13
N SER A 170 1.78 -1.12 7.78
CA SER A 170 2.73 -0.78 8.85
C SER A 170 2.48 -1.59 10.13
N VAL A 171 1.21 -1.83 10.48
CA VAL A 171 0.84 -2.75 11.57
C VAL A 171 1.31 -4.17 11.27
N ALA A 172 1.08 -4.66 10.04
CA ALA A 172 1.58 -5.96 9.61
C ALA A 172 3.11 -6.04 9.67
N ALA A 173 3.80 -4.98 9.26
CA ALA A 173 5.25 -4.89 9.33
C ALA A 173 5.76 -5.01 10.77
N LYS A 174 5.12 -4.34 11.73
CA LYS A 174 5.53 -4.35 13.14
C LYS A 174 5.23 -5.66 13.85
N TYR A 175 4.02 -6.19 13.69
CA TYR A 175 3.54 -7.29 14.54
C TYR A 175 3.64 -8.67 13.90
N ALA A 176 3.66 -8.77 12.57
CA ALA A 176 3.86 -10.02 11.85
C ALA A 176 5.26 -10.15 11.22
N GLY A 177 5.90 -9.02 10.90
CA GLY A 177 7.23 -9.00 10.27
C GLY A 177 7.28 -9.60 8.87
N PRO A 178 8.44 -9.71 8.26
CA PRO A 178 8.61 -10.39 6.97
C PRO A 178 8.47 -11.91 7.12
N ILE A 179 8.07 -12.59 6.04
CA ILE A 179 8.09 -14.06 5.97
C ILE A 179 9.54 -14.53 5.75
N ASP A 180 10.24 -13.88 4.82
CA ASP A 180 11.68 -14.07 4.61
C ASP A 180 12.43 -12.85 5.17
N PRO A 181 13.31 -13.03 6.17
CA PRO A 181 14.08 -11.93 6.77
C PRO A 181 14.94 -11.15 5.79
N ALA A 182 15.27 -11.72 4.63
CA ALA A 182 16.02 -11.03 3.58
C ALA A 182 15.17 -10.05 2.74
N LEU A 183 13.89 -9.86 3.09
CA LEU A 183 12.96 -9.00 2.35
C LEU A 183 12.26 -8.00 3.29
N PRO A 184 11.90 -6.81 2.78
CA PRO A 184 11.10 -5.87 3.58
C PRO A 184 9.70 -6.45 3.83
N PRO A 185 9.12 -6.24 5.01
CA PRO A 185 7.79 -6.75 5.33
C PRO A 185 6.66 -6.02 4.60
N PHE A 186 6.87 -4.75 4.25
CA PHE A 186 5.87 -3.90 3.62
C PHE A 186 6.45 -3.19 2.38
N VAL A 187 5.84 -3.42 1.23
CA VAL A 187 6.27 -2.86 -0.06
C VAL A 187 5.10 -2.15 -0.73
N ALA A 188 5.38 -1.00 -1.34
CA ALA A 188 4.43 -0.25 -2.14
C ALA A 188 4.85 -0.20 -3.60
N LEU A 189 4.01 -0.71 -4.48
CA LEU A 189 4.12 -0.65 -5.94
C LEU A 189 3.20 0.46 -6.47
N ALA A 190 3.52 1.69 -6.13
CA ALA A 190 2.75 2.87 -6.48
C ALA A 190 3.62 3.88 -7.23
N ASP A 191 3.02 4.62 -8.18
CA ASP A 191 3.72 5.69 -8.89
C ASP A 191 3.91 6.92 -7.99
N SER A 192 2.99 7.13 -7.03
CA SER A 192 3.08 8.17 -6.02
C SER A 192 2.87 7.58 -4.62
N LEU A 193 3.94 7.44 -3.84
CA LEU A 193 3.84 6.98 -2.45
C LEU A 193 2.94 7.90 -1.61
N LYS A 194 3.19 9.20 -1.65
CA LYS A 194 2.48 10.17 -0.79
C LYS A 194 0.98 10.28 -1.08
N ALA A 195 0.58 10.04 -2.34
CA ALA A 195 -0.81 10.21 -2.76
C ALA A 195 -1.62 8.92 -2.67
N ASP A 196 -0.98 7.76 -2.85
CA ASP A 196 -1.65 6.47 -3.01
C ASP A 196 -1.37 5.48 -1.88
N VAL A 197 -0.39 5.77 -1.02
CA VAL A 197 0.01 4.85 0.05
C VAL A 197 0.11 5.59 1.37
N TRP A 198 -0.59 5.09 2.37
CA TRP A 198 -0.44 5.53 3.74
C TRP A 198 0.62 4.70 4.46
N GLY A 199 1.43 5.34 5.29
CA GLY A 199 2.57 4.74 5.96
C GLY A 199 2.35 4.45 7.44
N SER A 200 3.40 4.65 8.21
CA SER A 200 3.48 4.26 9.61
C SER A 200 2.80 5.22 10.59
N GLY A 201 2.42 6.40 10.16
CA GLY A 201 1.95 7.42 11.10
C GLY A 201 2.94 7.64 12.25
N ASP A 202 2.46 7.66 13.48
CA ASP A 202 3.29 7.81 14.69
C ASP A 202 3.96 6.50 15.15
N MET A 203 3.72 5.37 14.47
CA MET A 203 4.33 4.08 14.82
C MET A 203 5.85 4.03 14.59
N GLY A 204 6.36 4.97 13.80
CA GLY A 204 7.78 5.16 13.52
C GLY A 204 8.19 4.79 12.10
N SER A 205 9.20 5.51 11.59
CA SER A 205 9.67 5.41 10.19
C SER A 205 10.20 4.01 9.82
N THR A 206 10.54 3.20 10.80
CA THR A 206 10.96 1.81 10.61
C THR A 206 9.89 0.95 9.93
N PHE A 207 8.61 1.30 10.09
CA PHE A 207 7.47 0.56 9.56
C PHE A 207 6.86 1.20 8.30
N GLU A 208 7.54 2.18 7.71
CA GLU A 208 7.14 2.77 6.43
C GLU A 208 7.24 1.76 5.27
N PRO A 209 6.36 1.87 4.27
CA PRO A 209 6.45 1.05 3.08
C PRO A 209 7.74 1.33 2.29
N VAL A 210 8.40 0.29 1.85
CA VAL A 210 9.51 0.42 0.91
C VAL A 210 8.97 0.56 -0.51
N GLN A 211 9.43 1.58 -1.23
CA GLN A 211 8.98 1.79 -2.61
C GLN A 211 9.55 0.73 -3.55
N GLY A 212 8.66 -0.09 -4.14
CA GLY A 212 9.04 -1.24 -4.95
C GLY A 212 9.83 -0.89 -6.20
N THR A 213 9.53 0.23 -6.85
CA THR A 213 10.26 0.68 -8.04
C THR A 213 11.73 1.06 -7.75
N ALA A 214 12.05 1.45 -6.52
CA ALA A 214 13.41 1.74 -6.07
C ALA A 214 14.18 0.49 -5.60
N LEU A 215 13.48 -0.57 -5.21
CA LEU A 215 14.09 -1.76 -4.59
C LEU A 215 15.08 -2.48 -5.51
N ALA A 216 14.80 -2.58 -6.81
CA ALA A 216 15.70 -3.22 -7.76
C ALA A 216 17.11 -2.57 -7.78
N GLY A 217 17.16 -1.25 -7.55
CA GLY A 217 18.42 -0.51 -7.43
C GLY A 217 19.08 -0.60 -6.06
N LEU A 218 18.27 -0.65 -4.99
CA LEU A 218 18.75 -0.68 -3.60
C LEU A 218 19.46 -1.99 -3.24
N PHE A 219 19.08 -3.11 -3.87
CA PHE A 219 19.65 -4.43 -3.59
C PHE A 219 20.76 -4.83 -4.57
N GLN A 220 21.15 -3.96 -5.50
CA GLN A 220 22.30 -4.19 -6.34
C GLN A 220 23.60 -3.77 -5.63
N PRO A 221 24.66 -4.60 -5.67
CA PRO A 221 25.96 -4.18 -5.19
C PRO A 221 26.41 -2.90 -5.91
N PRO A 222 27.06 -1.97 -5.22
CA PRO A 222 27.63 -0.80 -5.89
C PRO A 222 28.57 -1.21 -7.04
N LYS A 223 28.60 -0.44 -8.14
CA LYS A 223 29.47 -0.72 -9.28
C LYS A 223 30.90 -0.98 -8.82
N GLY A 224 31.45 -2.12 -9.23
CA GLY A 224 32.83 -2.53 -8.92
C GLY A 224 33.02 -3.20 -7.54
N VAL A 225 31.95 -3.48 -6.81
CA VAL A 225 32.00 -4.23 -5.53
C VAL A 225 31.34 -5.58 -5.71
N SER A 226 32.11 -6.68 -5.57
CA SER A 226 31.54 -8.03 -5.61
C SER A 226 30.80 -8.37 -4.29
N ILE A 227 29.81 -9.26 -4.36
CA ILE A 227 29.10 -9.78 -3.20
C ILE A 227 30.07 -10.42 -2.19
N ASP A 228 31.06 -11.16 -2.67
CA ASP A 228 32.07 -11.77 -1.82
C ASP A 228 32.91 -10.73 -1.07
N ARG A 229 33.22 -9.61 -1.70
CA ARG A 229 33.91 -8.50 -1.04
C ARG A 229 33.05 -7.86 0.05
N ILE A 230 31.73 -7.79 -0.15
CA ILE A 230 30.79 -7.30 0.89
C ILE A 230 30.75 -8.28 2.05
N ARG A 231 30.63 -9.60 1.79
CA ARG A 231 30.64 -10.66 2.82
C ARG A 231 31.94 -10.68 3.62
N ASN A 232 33.08 -10.72 2.93
CA ASN A 232 34.39 -10.73 3.58
C ASN A 232 34.62 -9.51 4.48
N ARG A 233 34.19 -8.32 4.02
CA ARG A 233 34.32 -7.10 4.80
C ARG A 233 33.42 -7.11 6.05
N ASN A 234 32.24 -7.68 5.98
CA ASN A 234 31.35 -7.85 7.11
C ASN A 234 31.88 -8.89 8.11
N ASP A 235 32.49 -9.98 7.64
CA ASP A 235 33.15 -10.98 8.48
C ASP A 235 34.36 -10.43 9.20
N ILE A 236 35.19 -9.61 8.52
CA ILE A 236 36.31 -8.91 9.14
C ILE A 236 35.79 -7.94 10.22
N ARG A 237 34.73 -7.18 9.92
CA ARG A 237 34.13 -6.26 10.89
C ARG A 237 33.62 -7.00 12.13
N ARG A 238 32.88 -8.10 11.99
CA ARG A 238 32.41 -8.94 13.10
C ARG A 238 33.56 -9.42 13.99
N ARG A 239 34.67 -9.85 13.41
CA ARG A 239 35.85 -10.27 14.18
C ARG A 239 36.46 -9.14 15.00
N PHE A 240 36.45 -7.91 14.46
CA PHE A 240 36.91 -6.72 15.18
C PHE A 240 35.92 -6.29 16.26
N ASP A 241 34.60 -6.33 15.97
CA ASP A 241 33.56 -5.96 16.91
C ASP A 241 33.46 -6.97 18.07
N HIS A 242 33.66 -8.29 17.84
CA HIS A 242 33.81 -9.29 18.91
C HIS A 242 35.03 -9.08 19.80
N LEU A 243 36.14 -8.61 19.25
CA LEU A 243 37.30 -8.23 20.03
C LEU A 243 37.03 -7.00 20.94
N HIS A 244 36.24 -6.04 20.42
CA HIS A 244 35.82 -4.85 21.19
C HIS A 244 34.74 -5.18 22.25
N ALA A 245 33.76 -6.02 21.91
CA ALA A 245 32.69 -6.43 22.82
C ALA A 245 33.17 -7.27 24.01
N SER A 246 34.27 -7.99 23.84
CA SER A 246 34.94 -8.67 24.97
C SER A 246 35.57 -7.68 25.98
N LEU A 247 35.68 -6.40 25.61
CA LEU A 247 36.22 -5.33 26.45
C LEU A 247 35.16 -4.40 27.04
N GLU A 248 33.93 -4.38 26.48
CA GLU A 248 32.82 -3.53 26.94
C GLU A 248 31.51 -4.31 26.94
N ALA A 249 31.08 -4.81 28.11
CA ALA A 249 29.80 -5.49 28.27
C ALA A 249 28.62 -4.50 28.21
N SER A 250 28.13 -4.19 27.02
CA SER A 250 26.86 -3.50 26.87
C SER A 250 25.99 -4.15 25.76
N ARG A 251 24.75 -4.56 26.14
CA ARG A 251 23.70 -5.19 25.32
C ARG A 251 23.25 -4.37 24.10
N SER A 252 23.71 -3.14 23.95
CA SER A 252 23.32 -2.22 22.86
C SER A 252 24.09 -2.49 21.57
N MET A 253 25.26 -3.13 21.60
CA MET A 253 26.06 -3.40 20.40
C MET A 253 25.66 -4.68 19.66
N ASP A 254 25.19 -5.71 20.37
CA ASP A 254 24.73 -6.97 19.75
C ASP A 254 23.55 -6.77 18.79
N ASN A 255 22.67 -5.83 19.10
CA ASN A 255 21.54 -5.47 18.22
C ASN A 255 21.99 -4.80 16.91
N LEU A 256 23.01 -3.91 16.98
CA LEU A 256 23.53 -3.21 15.79
C LEU A 256 24.25 -4.17 14.82
N ASP A 257 24.88 -5.20 15.35
CA ASP A 257 25.59 -6.23 14.57
C ASP A 257 24.63 -7.16 13.85
N ASN A 258 23.56 -7.59 14.51
CA ASN A 258 22.47 -8.36 13.88
C ASN A 258 21.83 -7.59 12.74
N TYR A 259 21.60 -6.30 12.92
CA TYR A 259 21.01 -5.44 11.88
C TYR A 259 21.91 -5.28 10.65
N THR A 260 23.22 -5.11 10.86
CA THR A 260 24.14 -5.01 9.73
C THR A 260 24.28 -6.32 8.98
N GLN A 261 24.22 -7.45 9.68
CA GLN A 261 24.24 -8.76 9.07
C GLN A 261 23.05 -9.00 8.17
N LEU A 262 21.84 -8.69 8.65
CA LEU A 262 20.60 -8.80 7.86
C LEU A 262 20.66 -7.92 6.61
N ALA A 263 21.12 -6.66 6.70
CA ALA A 263 21.28 -5.81 5.52
C ALA A 263 22.24 -6.39 4.49
N VAL A 264 23.34 -6.98 4.96
CA VAL A 264 24.29 -7.66 4.07
C VAL A 264 23.66 -8.89 3.44
N GLU A 265 22.87 -9.67 4.18
CA GLU A 265 22.14 -10.83 3.65
C GLU A 265 21.06 -10.43 2.63
N MET A 266 20.34 -9.34 2.88
CA MET A 266 19.37 -8.79 1.91
C MET A 266 20.05 -8.47 0.57
N VAL A 267 21.21 -7.80 0.61
CA VAL A 267 21.96 -7.48 -0.60
C VAL A 267 22.65 -8.73 -1.19
N ALA A 268 23.21 -9.59 -0.34
CA ALA A 268 24.02 -10.74 -0.77
C ALA A 268 23.18 -11.94 -1.22
N SER A 269 21.93 -12.08 -0.76
CA SER A 269 21.07 -13.20 -1.14
C SER A 269 20.64 -13.17 -2.60
N GLY A 270 20.57 -11.98 -3.20
CA GLY A 270 20.02 -11.76 -4.54
C GLY A 270 18.53 -12.11 -4.67
N LYS A 271 17.86 -12.51 -3.58
CA LYS A 271 16.43 -12.89 -3.56
C LYS A 271 15.55 -11.73 -3.98
N ALA A 272 15.82 -10.54 -3.43
CA ALA A 272 15.10 -9.34 -3.79
C ALA A 272 15.23 -9.05 -5.29
N VAL A 273 16.46 -9.05 -5.83
CA VAL A 273 16.70 -8.81 -7.27
C VAL A 273 15.93 -9.81 -8.14
N LYS A 274 15.93 -11.11 -7.78
CA LYS A 274 15.16 -12.14 -8.50
C LYS A 274 13.65 -11.93 -8.40
N ALA A 275 13.14 -11.53 -7.24
CA ALA A 275 11.71 -11.25 -7.06
C ALA A 275 11.25 -10.08 -7.97
N PHE A 276 12.10 -9.08 -8.18
CA PHE A 276 11.80 -7.93 -9.04
C PHE A 276 11.94 -8.18 -10.54
N ASP A 277 12.62 -9.24 -10.96
CA ASP A 277 12.84 -9.53 -12.37
C ASP A 277 11.66 -10.27 -13.01
N VAL A 278 10.65 -9.50 -13.45
CA VAL A 278 9.49 -10.04 -14.16
C VAL A 278 9.83 -10.59 -15.57
N SER A 279 11.04 -10.35 -16.07
CA SER A 279 11.47 -10.84 -17.40
C SER A 279 11.60 -12.36 -17.45
N THR A 280 11.79 -12.98 -16.29
CA THR A 280 11.90 -14.43 -16.12
C THR A 280 10.56 -15.18 -16.15
N GLU A 281 9.44 -14.46 -16.12
CA GLU A 281 8.12 -15.06 -16.19
C GLU A 281 7.72 -15.43 -17.64
N ASP A 282 6.89 -16.45 -17.75
CA ASP A 282 6.33 -16.87 -19.05
C ASP A 282 5.65 -15.66 -19.74
N PRO A 283 6.03 -15.36 -21.00
CA PRO A 283 5.42 -14.28 -21.75
C PRO A 283 3.88 -14.36 -21.81
N ARG A 284 3.30 -15.58 -21.88
CA ARG A 284 1.84 -15.76 -21.89
C ARG A 284 1.20 -15.35 -20.57
N LEU A 285 1.86 -15.64 -19.44
CA LEU A 285 1.40 -15.21 -18.13
C LEU A 285 1.46 -13.69 -18.02
N ARG A 286 2.57 -13.08 -18.47
CA ARG A 286 2.70 -11.62 -18.51
C ARG A 286 1.62 -10.96 -19.38
N ASP A 287 1.26 -11.57 -20.51
CA ASP A 287 0.17 -11.10 -21.38
C ASP A 287 -1.19 -11.26 -20.70
N ALA A 288 -1.41 -12.33 -19.93
CA ALA A 288 -2.65 -12.56 -19.18
C ALA A 288 -2.88 -11.52 -18.08
N TYR A 289 -1.82 -11.12 -17.35
CA TYR A 289 -1.87 -9.99 -16.41
C TYR A 289 -2.15 -8.65 -17.11
N GLY A 290 -1.80 -8.53 -18.38
CA GLY A 290 -1.80 -7.31 -19.16
C GLY A 290 -0.46 -6.57 -19.05
N ARG A 291 0.09 -6.16 -20.21
CA ARG A 291 1.36 -5.39 -20.31
C ARG A 291 1.12 -3.91 -19.99
N THR A 292 0.43 -3.64 -18.91
CA THR A 292 0.12 -2.30 -18.40
C THR A 292 0.70 -2.09 -17.03
N SER A 293 0.82 -0.85 -16.57
CA SER A 293 1.38 -0.53 -15.26
C SER A 293 0.72 -1.34 -14.14
N ILE A 294 -0.62 -1.46 -14.13
CA ILE A 294 -1.33 -2.19 -13.09
C ILE A 294 -1.14 -3.71 -13.20
N GLY A 295 -1.12 -4.25 -14.42
CA GLY A 295 -0.90 -5.68 -14.66
C GLY A 295 0.52 -6.12 -14.28
N GLU A 296 1.54 -5.33 -14.67
CA GLU A 296 2.93 -5.61 -14.30
C GLU A 296 3.18 -5.47 -12.80
N LYS A 297 2.55 -4.50 -12.13
CA LYS A 297 2.60 -4.36 -10.68
C LYS A 297 1.89 -5.51 -9.96
N ALA A 298 0.77 -6.00 -10.49
CA ALA A 298 0.07 -7.17 -9.95
C ALA A 298 0.93 -8.44 -10.03
N LEU A 299 1.57 -8.68 -11.18
CA LEU A 299 2.53 -9.77 -11.34
C LEU A 299 3.72 -9.62 -10.38
N LEU A 300 4.25 -8.42 -10.23
CA LEU A 300 5.34 -8.14 -9.31
C LEU A 300 4.92 -8.38 -7.85
N ALA A 301 3.71 -7.98 -7.47
CA ALA A 301 3.17 -8.25 -6.13
C ALA A 301 3.10 -9.75 -5.84
N ARG A 302 2.61 -10.57 -6.78
CA ARG A 302 2.62 -12.03 -6.64
C ARG A 302 4.04 -12.57 -6.41
N ARG A 303 5.03 -12.10 -7.20
CA ARG A 303 6.42 -12.52 -7.05
C ARG A 303 7.01 -12.12 -5.70
N MET A 304 6.66 -10.95 -5.20
CA MET A 304 7.10 -10.48 -3.88
C MET A 304 6.51 -11.32 -2.74
N ILE A 305 5.23 -11.66 -2.81
CA ILE A 305 4.58 -12.57 -1.85
C ILE A 305 5.24 -13.95 -1.91
N GLU A 306 5.44 -14.51 -3.10
CA GLU A 306 6.11 -15.80 -3.30
C GLU A 306 7.54 -15.79 -2.72
N ALA A 307 8.23 -14.66 -2.78
CA ALA A 307 9.56 -14.48 -2.21
C ALA A 307 9.57 -14.26 -0.69
N GLY A 308 8.43 -13.91 -0.07
CA GLY A 308 8.30 -13.77 1.39
C GLY A 308 8.09 -12.34 1.90
N VAL A 309 7.62 -11.41 1.06
CA VAL A 309 7.10 -10.12 1.50
C VAL A 309 5.74 -10.33 2.18
N ARG A 310 5.47 -9.62 3.27
CA ARG A 310 4.24 -9.80 4.06
C ARG A 310 3.06 -9.01 3.51
N PHE A 311 3.27 -7.75 3.14
CA PHE A 311 2.23 -6.83 2.72
C PHE A 311 2.67 -6.05 1.48
N VAL A 312 1.85 -6.08 0.42
CA VAL A 312 2.13 -5.35 -0.83
C VAL A 312 0.93 -4.48 -1.19
N VAL A 313 1.17 -3.18 -1.38
CA VAL A 313 0.18 -2.27 -1.99
C VAL A 313 0.48 -2.14 -3.47
N VAL A 314 -0.54 -2.32 -4.31
CA VAL A 314 -0.49 -2.10 -5.76
C VAL A 314 -1.38 -0.92 -6.10
N SER A 315 -0.83 0.15 -6.69
CA SER A 315 -1.61 1.28 -7.19
C SER A 315 -1.19 1.65 -8.61
N GLY A 316 -2.14 2.18 -9.36
CA GLY A 316 -1.90 2.81 -10.65
C GLY A 316 -1.41 4.25 -10.51
N ALA A 317 -1.76 5.13 -11.42
CA ALA A 317 -1.53 6.55 -11.29
C ALA A 317 -2.51 7.16 -10.28
N TRP A 318 -2.07 8.19 -9.54
CA TRP A 318 -2.94 8.88 -8.60
C TRP A 318 -4.23 9.41 -9.27
N GLY A 319 -5.36 9.13 -8.65
CA GLY A 319 -6.67 9.61 -9.09
C GLY A 319 -7.21 8.95 -10.36
N TYR A 320 -6.66 7.82 -10.81
CA TYR A 320 -7.09 7.20 -12.07
C TYR A 320 -8.53 6.65 -12.07
N PHE A 321 -9.22 6.66 -10.92
CA PHE A 321 -10.66 6.48 -10.78
C PHE A 321 -11.42 7.79 -10.49
N ASP A 322 -10.76 8.96 -10.61
CA ASP A 322 -11.35 10.26 -10.30
C ASP A 322 -12.15 10.85 -11.47
N HIS A 323 -13.23 10.15 -11.87
CA HIS A 323 -14.04 10.42 -13.06
C HIS A 323 -15.11 11.48 -12.84
N HIS A 324 -14.69 12.74 -12.63
CA HIS A 324 -15.60 13.87 -12.39
C HIS A 324 -16.30 14.38 -13.66
N GLY A 325 -15.73 14.18 -14.83
CA GLY A 325 -16.32 14.66 -16.08
C GLY A 325 -15.36 14.62 -17.26
N ASP A 326 -15.88 14.77 -18.45
CA ASP A 326 -15.11 14.67 -19.71
C ASP A 326 -14.05 15.78 -19.88
N HIS A 327 -14.14 16.84 -19.09
CA HIS A 327 -13.23 17.99 -19.13
C HIS A 327 -12.00 17.86 -18.22
N VAL A 328 -11.95 16.83 -17.36
CA VAL A 328 -10.81 16.61 -16.43
C VAL A 328 -9.90 15.49 -16.94
N ARG A 329 -8.72 15.40 -16.35
CA ARG A 329 -7.64 14.47 -16.74
C ARG A 329 -8.11 13.03 -16.94
N TRP A 330 -8.96 12.53 -16.05
CA TRP A 330 -9.38 11.12 -16.04
C TRP A 330 -10.71 10.89 -16.74
N MET A 331 -11.26 11.91 -17.41
CA MET A 331 -12.51 11.91 -18.15
C MET A 331 -13.74 11.61 -17.28
N GLY A 332 -14.90 11.55 -17.91
CA GLY A 332 -16.14 11.09 -17.31
C GLY A 332 -16.21 9.57 -17.17
N ILE A 333 -17.36 9.08 -16.71
CA ILE A 333 -17.55 7.66 -16.38
C ILE A 333 -17.32 6.76 -17.60
N GLU A 334 -17.95 7.05 -18.73
CA GLU A 334 -17.84 6.16 -19.91
C GLU A 334 -16.43 6.22 -20.53
N LYS A 335 -15.95 7.42 -20.83
CA LYS A 335 -14.66 7.60 -21.50
C LYS A 335 -13.47 7.23 -20.62
N GLY A 336 -13.60 7.36 -19.31
CA GLY A 336 -12.57 7.00 -18.36
C GLY A 336 -12.53 5.51 -18.04
N LEU A 337 -13.67 4.91 -17.70
CA LEU A 337 -13.71 3.51 -17.28
C LEU A 337 -13.57 2.53 -18.46
N ARG A 338 -14.14 2.81 -19.63
CA ARG A 338 -14.08 1.88 -20.76
C ARG A 338 -12.65 1.49 -21.17
N PRO A 339 -11.68 2.40 -21.29
CA PRO A 339 -10.29 2.02 -21.56
C PRO A 339 -9.53 1.47 -20.32
N LEU A 340 -9.92 1.84 -19.10
CA LEU A 340 -9.22 1.46 -17.88
C LEU A 340 -9.59 0.06 -17.40
N MET A 341 -10.88 -0.27 -17.43
CA MET A 341 -11.39 -1.48 -16.76
C MET A 341 -10.87 -2.80 -17.31
N PRO A 342 -10.61 -2.98 -18.62
CA PRO A 342 -10.00 -4.22 -19.12
C PRO A 342 -8.65 -4.55 -18.46
N HIS A 343 -7.89 -3.52 -18.08
CA HIS A 343 -6.60 -3.69 -17.42
C HIS A 343 -6.75 -4.08 -15.94
N VAL A 344 -7.69 -3.46 -15.24
CA VAL A 344 -8.02 -3.78 -13.84
C VAL A 344 -8.65 -5.16 -13.73
N ASP A 345 -9.56 -5.50 -14.63
CA ASP A 345 -10.21 -6.81 -14.72
C ASP A 345 -9.20 -7.93 -14.94
N SER A 346 -8.31 -7.75 -15.92
CA SER A 346 -7.24 -8.73 -16.21
C SER A 346 -6.28 -8.89 -15.03
N ALA A 347 -5.86 -7.80 -14.43
CA ALA A 347 -4.86 -7.82 -13.35
C ALA A 347 -5.37 -8.61 -12.14
N LEU A 348 -6.61 -8.36 -11.66
CA LEU A 348 -7.17 -9.05 -10.51
C LEU A 348 -7.48 -10.53 -10.83
N ALA A 349 -8.19 -10.79 -11.92
CA ALA A 349 -8.60 -12.14 -12.27
C ALA A 349 -7.39 -13.06 -12.52
N THR A 350 -6.36 -12.55 -13.21
CA THR A 350 -5.12 -13.32 -13.43
C THR A 350 -4.35 -13.51 -12.14
N LEU A 351 -4.26 -12.49 -11.27
CA LEU A 351 -3.59 -12.64 -9.98
C LEU A 351 -4.21 -13.76 -9.14
N VAL A 352 -5.54 -13.77 -9.02
CA VAL A 352 -6.25 -14.78 -8.22
C VAL A 352 -6.03 -16.20 -8.79
N THR A 353 -6.09 -16.36 -10.10
CA THR A 353 -5.86 -17.68 -10.73
C THR A 353 -4.39 -18.10 -10.70
N ASP A 354 -3.43 -17.19 -10.80
CA ASP A 354 -1.99 -17.50 -10.69
C ASP A 354 -1.60 -17.86 -9.25
N LEU A 355 -2.12 -17.14 -8.25
CA LEU A 355 -1.94 -17.48 -6.83
C LEU A 355 -2.52 -18.88 -6.52
N GLU A 356 -3.70 -19.21 -7.06
CA GLU A 356 -4.30 -20.54 -6.89
C GLU A 356 -3.45 -21.63 -7.55
N ALA A 357 -3.06 -21.44 -8.80
CA ALA A 357 -2.24 -22.40 -9.54
C ALA A 357 -0.88 -22.69 -8.86
N ARG A 358 -0.38 -21.75 -8.05
CA ARG A 358 0.86 -21.87 -7.26
C ARG A 358 0.62 -22.38 -5.83
N GLY A 359 -0.62 -22.59 -5.42
CA GLY A 359 -0.95 -22.96 -4.04
C GLY A 359 -0.69 -21.84 -3.02
N LEU A 360 -0.72 -20.58 -3.46
CA LEU A 360 -0.46 -19.40 -2.63
C LEU A 360 -1.75 -18.69 -2.21
N LEU A 361 -2.90 -19.00 -2.85
CA LEU A 361 -4.13 -18.23 -2.67
C LEU A 361 -4.68 -18.35 -1.24
N ASP A 362 -4.61 -19.52 -0.62
CA ASP A 362 -5.09 -19.74 0.75
C ASP A 362 -4.27 -19.00 1.81
N ASP A 363 -3.02 -18.69 1.50
CA ASP A 363 -2.12 -17.93 2.38
C ASP A 363 -2.04 -16.44 2.02
N THR A 364 -2.64 -16.02 0.91
CA THR A 364 -2.61 -14.63 0.43
C THR A 364 -4.00 -14.03 0.39
N LEU A 365 -4.26 -13.06 1.25
CA LEU A 365 -5.49 -12.26 1.19
C LEU A 365 -5.31 -11.12 0.17
N VAL A 366 -6.17 -11.09 -0.84
CA VAL A 366 -6.19 -10.05 -1.85
C VAL A 366 -7.38 -9.13 -1.58
N LEU A 367 -7.14 -7.83 -1.48
CA LEU A 367 -8.16 -6.79 -1.37
C LEU A 367 -8.07 -5.85 -2.57
N MET A 368 -9.22 -5.39 -3.07
CA MET A 368 -9.30 -4.34 -4.08
C MET A 368 -10.33 -3.30 -3.63
N MET A 369 -9.87 -2.10 -3.29
CA MET A 369 -10.69 -0.99 -2.77
C MET A 369 -10.07 0.36 -3.07
N GLY A 370 -10.84 1.42 -2.91
CA GLY A 370 -10.39 2.82 -2.93
C GLY A 370 -10.73 3.54 -1.64
N GLU A 371 -10.68 4.87 -1.70
CA GLU A 371 -10.96 5.73 -0.56
C GLU A 371 -12.46 5.92 -0.28
N PHE A 372 -13.31 5.92 -1.34
CA PHE A 372 -14.77 6.08 -1.25
C PHE A 372 -15.44 5.64 -2.57
N GLY A 373 -16.76 5.66 -2.60
CA GLY A 373 -17.55 5.44 -3.81
C GLY A 373 -17.81 6.73 -4.60
N ARG A 374 -18.76 6.65 -5.54
CA ARG A 374 -19.12 7.78 -6.41
C ARG A 374 -20.61 8.08 -6.31
N ALA A 375 -20.96 9.37 -6.50
CA ALA A 375 -22.34 9.83 -6.48
C ALA A 375 -23.22 9.00 -7.45
N PRO A 376 -24.41 8.56 -7.01
CA PRO A 376 -25.28 7.73 -7.84
C PRO A 376 -25.71 8.40 -9.14
N VAL A 377 -25.89 9.72 -9.13
CA VAL A 377 -26.34 10.48 -10.30
C VAL A 377 -25.14 10.95 -11.10
N ILE A 378 -25.12 10.62 -12.39
CA ILE A 378 -24.15 11.17 -13.35
C ILE A 378 -24.44 12.67 -13.51
N ASN A 379 -23.43 13.49 -13.36
CA ASN A 379 -23.50 14.94 -13.50
C ASN A 379 -23.57 15.37 -14.99
N ARG A 380 -23.73 16.68 -15.24
CA ARG A 380 -23.84 17.24 -16.59
C ARG A 380 -22.57 17.08 -17.43
N GLU A 381 -21.43 16.84 -16.77
CA GLU A 381 -20.13 16.65 -17.40
C GLU A 381 -19.81 15.17 -17.67
N ALA A 382 -20.82 14.30 -17.58
CA ALA A 382 -20.72 12.84 -17.77
C ALA A 382 -19.85 12.14 -16.70
N GLY A 383 -19.68 12.73 -15.51
CA GLY A 383 -18.92 12.19 -14.39
C GLY A 383 -19.81 11.88 -13.19
N ARG A 384 -19.19 11.39 -12.12
CA ARG A 384 -19.80 11.23 -10.79
C ARG A 384 -18.94 11.90 -9.74
N GLU A 385 -19.57 12.68 -8.86
CA GLU A 385 -18.88 13.33 -7.73
C GLU A 385 -18.45 12.32 -6.67
N HIS A 386 -17.64 12.76 -5.70
CA HIS A 386 -17.26 11.95 -4.55
C HIS A 386 -18.48 11.57 -3.70
N TRP A 387 -18.51 10.34 -3.21
CA TRP A 387 -19.60 9.84 -2.40
C TRP A 387 -19.08 8.92 -1.30
N THR A 388 -19.16 9.38 -0.07
CA THR A 388 -18.59 8.67 1.08
C THR A 388 -19.58 7.78 1.82
N ASN A 389 -20.87 7.80 1.46
CA ASN A 389 -21.89 7.02 2.18
C ASN A 389 -21.80 5.51 1.92
N VAL A 390 -21.32 5.11 0.75
CA VAL A 390 -21.22 3.72 0.36
C VAL A 390 -20.14 3.52 -0.69
N MET A 391 -19.41 2.43 -0.56
CA MET A 391 -18.46 1.93 -1.55
C MET A 391 -18.61 0.41 -1.69
N SER A 392 -18.21 -0.13 -2.83
CA SER A 392 -18.01 -1.57 -3.00
C SER A 392 -16.52 -1.90 -3.07
N MET A 393 -16.17 -3.07 -2.55
CA MET A 393 -14.81 -3.63 -2.63
C MET A 393 -14.86 -5.13 -2.94
N VAL A 394 -13.70 -5.69 -3.29
CA VAL A 394 -13.55 -7.12 -3.53
C VAL A 394 -12.47 -7.69 -2.61
N MET A 395 -12.73 -8.91 -2.12
CA MET A 395 -11.76 -9.73 -1.40
C MET A 395 -11.63 -11.10 -2.06
N ALA A 396 -10.43 -11.69 -2.00
CA ALA A 396 -10.15 -13.04 -2.52
C ALA A 396 -9.06 -13.73 -1.68
N GLY A 397 -9.04 -15.05 -1.68
CA GLY A 397 -7.99 -15.84 -1.02
C GLY A 397 -8.02 -15.80 0.50
N GLY A 398 -6.85 -15.91 1.12
CA GLY A 398 -6.71 -15.90 2.58
C GLY A 398 -7.22 -17.16 3.28
N GLY A 399 -7.63 -18.20 2.53
CA GLY A 399 -8.29 -19.38 3.10
C GLY A 399 -9.70 -19.10 3.59
N MET A 400 -10.33 -18.04 3.09
CA MET A 400 -11.66 -17.57 3.47
C MET A 400 -12.76 -18.12 2.57
N LYS A 401 -14.03 -17.98 2.97
CA LYS A 401 -15.19 -18.34 2.16
C LYS A 401 -15.46 -17.27 1.11
N HIS A 402 -15.50 -17.67 -0.15
CA HIS A 402 -15.76 -16.78 -1.28
C HIS A 402 -16.98 -17.25 -2.10
N GLY A 403 -17.20 -16.66 -3.26
CA GLY A 403 -18.36 -16.93 -4.11
C GLY A 403 -19.64 -16.27 -3.61
N GLN A 404 -19.56 -15.10 -2.98
CA GLN A 404 -20.68 -14.44 -2.32
C GLN A 404 -20.66 -12.92 -2.47
N VAL A 405 -21.79 -12.31 -2.15
CA VAL A 405 -21.92 -10.85 -1.96
C VAL A 405 -22.32 -10.60 -0.51
N ILE A 406 -21.62 -9.69 0.15
CA ILE A 406 -21.88 -9.27 1.52
C ILE A 406 -22.48 -7.87 1.49
N GLY A 407 -23.64 -7.71 2.14
CA GLY A 407 -24.37 -6.48 2.24
C GLY A 407 -24.92 -5.96 0.92
N SER A 408 -25.67 -4.88 1.01
CA SER A 408 -26.28 -4.23 -0.16
C SER A 408 -26.35 -2.72 0.03
N SER A 409 -26.31 -1.98 -1.07
CA SER A 409 -26.77 -0.59 -1.12
C SER A 409 -28.25 -0.52 -1.55
N ASP A 410 -28.88 0.63 -1.34
CA ASP A 410 -30.25 0.85 -1.75
C ASP A 410 -30.45 0.77 -3.28
N ALA A 411 -31.68 0.78 -3.74
CA ALA A 411 -32.03 0.65 -5.16
C ALA A 411 -31.40 1.72 -6.09
N LYS A 412 -30.91 2.81 -5.51
CA LYS A 412 -30.23 3.89 -6.22
C LYS A 412 -28.72 3.90 -6.01
N GLY A 413 -28.18 3.03 -5.15
CA GLY A 413 -26.76 3.04 -4.78
C GLY A 413 -26.37 4.27 -3.93
N HIS A 414 -27.34 4.87 -3.21
CA HIS A 414 -27.13 6.12 -2.50
C HIS A 414 -26.62 5.89 -1.05
N SER A 415 -27.09 4.83 -0.41
CA SER A 415 -26.75 4.50 0.97
C SER A 415 -26.71 3.00 1.20
N ILE A 416 -26.09 2.60 2.30
CA ILE A 416 -26.07 1.21 2.74
C ILE A 416 -27.48 0.83 3.21
N LEU A 417 -27.99 -0.29 2.68
CA LEU A 417 -29.29 -0.82 3.03
C LEU A 417 -29.19 -1.85 4.19
N ASP A 418 -28.22 -2.76 4.10
CA ASP A 418 -28.02 -3.79 5.10
C ASP A 418 -26.54 -4.15 5.27
N ARG A 419 -26.22 -4.88 6.34
CA ARG A 419 -24.89 -5.45 6.64
C ARG A 419 -23.75 -4.46 6.40
N LYS A 420 -23.78 -3.34 7.10
CA LYS A 420 -22.71 -2.34 7.05
C LYS A 420 -21.36 -2.97 7.41
N VAL A 421 -20.35 -2.72 6.58
CA VAL A 421 -18.94 -3.06 6.81
C VAL A 421 -18.16 -1.76 6.96
N THR A 422 -17.37 -1.66 8.00
CA THR A 422 -16.62 -0.44 8.35
C THR A 422 -15.12 -0.60 8.05
N PRO A 423 -14.34 0.49 7.95
CA PRO A 423 -12.89 0.40 7.80
C PRO A 423 -12.22 -0.45 8.89
N GLN A 424 -12.71 -0.37 10.14
CA GLN A 424 -12.17 -1.16 11.24
C GLN A 424 -12.50 -2.66 11.13
N ASP A 425 -13.62 -3.04 10.51
CA ASP A 425 -13.94 -4.45 10.23
C ASP A 425 -12.99 -5.03 9.18
N ILE A 426 -12.65 -4.21 8.18
CA ILE A 426 -11.63 -4.57 7.17
C ILE A 426 -10.28 -4.78 7.84
N ALA A 427 -9.85 -3.84 8.71
CA ALA A 427 -8.60 -3.98 9.44
C ALA A 427 -8.58 -5.20 10.36
N ALA A 428 -9.66 -5.44 11.11
CA ALA A 428 -9.80 -6.62 11.97
C ALA A 428 -9.71 -7.92 11.16
N THR A 429 -10.32 -7.98 9.97
CA THR A 429 -10.25 -9.12 9.06
C THR A 429 -8.82 -9.36 8.56
N VAL A 430 -8.13 -8.30 8.14
CA VAL A 430 -6.73 -8.36 7.68
C VAL A 430 -5.80 -8.84 8.81
N PHE A 431 -5.95 -8.28 10.01
CA PHE A 431 -5.09 -8.64 11.14
C PHE A 431 -5.36 -10.08 11.62
N THR A 432 -6.61 -10.51 11.66
CA THR A 432 -6.98 -11.90 11.95
C THR A 432 -6.36 -12.86 10.93
N HIS A 433 -6.45 -12.56 9.63
CA HIS A 433 -5.78 -13.33 8.59
C HIS A 433 -4.26 -13.43 8.82
N LEU A 434 -3.62 -12.35 9.19
CA LEU A 434 -2.18 -12.31 9.47
C LEU A 434 -1.80 -12.97 10.80
N GLY A 435 -2.76 -13.41 11.62
CA GLY A 435 -2.51 -13.98 12.94
C GLY A 435 -2.08 -12.94 13.98
N ILE A 436 -2.40 -11.67 13.74
CA ILE A 436 -2.17 -10.57 14.67
C ILE A 436 -3.39 -10.49 15.60
N ASN A 437 -3.16 -10.49 16.92
CA ASN A 437 -4.25 -10.30 17.88
C ASN A 437 -4.86 -8.91 17.72
N ILE A 438 -6.15 -8.83 17.39
CA ILE A 438 -6.87 -7.57 17.14
C ILE A 438 -6.98 -6.66 18.39
N GLU A 439 -6.81 -7.20 19.58
CA GLU A 439 -6.76 -6.45 20.85
C GLU A 439 -5.38 -5.83 21.12
N THR A 440 -4.42 -6.02 20.20
CA THR A 440 -3.08 -5.43 20.31
C THR A 440 -3.16 -3.92 20.35
N GLN A 441 -2.35 -3.32 21.21
CA GLN A 441 -2.21 -1.87 21.32
C GLN A 441 -0.78 -1.45 20.93
N TRP A 442 -0.66 -0.23 20.43
CA TRP A 442 0.60 0.44 20.17
C TRP A 442 0.64 1.78 20.91
N GLU A 443 1.83 2.28 21.20
CA GLU A 443 2.00 3.57 21.84
C GLU A 443 2.27 4.64 20.78
N GLY A 444 1.40 5.64 20.72
CA GLY A 444 1.61 6.84 19.92
C GLY A 444 2.66 7.77 20.55
N THR A 445 2.96 8.87 19.89
CA THR A 445 3.93 9.89 20.36
C THR A 445 3.57 10.50 21.72
N SER A 446 2.29 10.43 22.11
CA SER A 446 1.79 10.88 23.42
C SER A 446 1.99 9.85 24.55
N GLY A 447 2.53 8.66 24.27
CA GLY A 447 2.63 7.56 25.23
C GLY A 447 1.29 6.92 25.62
N ARG A 448 0.16 7.27 24.95
CA ARG A 448 -1.13 6.61 25.19
C ARG A 448 -1.23 5.33 24.38
N PRO A 449 -1.67 4.22 25.00
CA PRO A 449 -1.95 3.00 24.27
C PRO A 449 -3.18 3.21 23.35
N ILE A 450 -3.02 2.83 22.08
CA ILE A 450 -4.04 2.93 21.03
C ILE A 450 -4.22 1.54 20.43
N GLY A 451 -5.47 1.07 20.32
CA GLY A 451 -5.76 -0.20 19.64
C GLY A 451 -5.37 -0.16 18.17
N ILE A 452 -4.85 -1.27 17.64
CA ILE A 452 -4.61 -1.41 16.19
C ILE A 452 -5.92 -1.52 15.39
N VAL A 453 -7.00 -1.94 16.05
CA VAL A 453 -8.37 -1.92 15.52
C VAL A 453 -9.17 -0.88 16.32
N ALA A 454 -9.93 -0.04 15.63
CA ALA A 454 -10.81 0.92 16.29
C ALA A 454 -11.93 0.21 17.05
N PRO A 455 -12.45 0.82 18.14
CA PRO A 455 -13.54 0.24 18.91
C PRO A 455 -14.74 -0.19 18.05
N GLY A 456 -15.24 -1.40 18.27
CA GLY A 456 -16.36 -1.99 17.55
C GLY A 456 -15.97 -2.65 16.21
N GLY A 457 -14.70 -2.65 15.82
CA GLY A 457 -14.24 -3.38 14.65
C GLY A 457 -14.16 -4.88 14.93
N GLU A 458 -14.82 -5.69 14.10
CA GLU A 458 -14.83 -7.15 14.18
C GLU A 458 -14.47 -7.75 12.80
N PRO A 459 -13.83 -8.93 12.78
CA PRO A 459 -13.62 -9.64 11.52
C PRO A 459 -14.94 -9.90 10.80
N ILE A 460 -14.95 -9.79 9.49
CA ILE A 460 -16.12 -10.03 8.65
C ILE A 460 -16.48 -11.52 8.73
N ARG A 461 -17.50 -11.85 9.53
CA ARG A 461 -17.85 -13.23 9.90
C ARG A 461 -18.23 -14.12 8.73
N GLU A 462 -18.78 -13.55 7.68
CA GLU A 462 -19.20 -14.27 6.47
C GLU A 462 -18.01 -14.85 5.69
N LEU A 463 -16.81 -14.33 5.92
CA LEU A 463 -15.56 -14.78 5.30
C LEU A 463 -14.87 -15.92 6.08
N ILE A 464 -15.19 -16.09 7.35
CA ILE A 464 -14.51 -17.00 8.28
C ILE A 464 -15.16 -18.40 8.29
#